data_a4ac232ce4e5c0c0139affe46ee25722
#
_entry.id   a4ac232ce4e5c0c0139affe46ee25722
#
_cell.length_a   1.000
_cell.length_b   1.000
_cell.length_c   1.000
_cell.angle_alpha   90.00
_cell.angle_beta   90.00
_cell.angle_gamma   90.00
#
_symmetry.space_group_name_H-M   'P 1'
#
loop_
_entity.id
_entity.type
_entity.pdbx_description
1 polymer ?
#
loop_
_entity_poly.entity_id
_entity_poly.type
_entity_poly.pdbx_seq_one_letter_code
_entity_poly.pdbx_strand_id
1 'polypeptide(L)'
;MIGKGSDKLLPELTGLDSEAGKGKQLTEERKQLFLRDYLPSLRPTNGARDLVKRLRDDGSRVVVATSSSDDELNQLLRQARVDDLIEQATSSSDGESSKPDPDIIQAALKKGKLRPQGAVMLGDTPYDIEAAARAGVLTIALRCGGWWDDAALAGAVAIYDDPAALLADIDRSPLAAGL
;
A
#
# COMPACT_ATOMS: atom_id res chain seq x y z
N MET A 1 -1.00 4.90 -14.53
CA MET A 1 0.34 4.44 -14.09
C MET A 1 0.64 4.74 -12.62
N ILE A 2 -0.15 5.60 -11.96
CA ILE A 2 -0.02 5.88 -10.51
C ILE A 2 -0.30 4.60 -9.73
N GLY A 3 0.61 4.26 -8.80
CA GLY A 3 0.59 3.03 -8.02
C GLY A 3 1.69 2.02 -8.36
N LYS A 4 2.39 2.20 -9.49
CA LYS A 4 3.60 1.42 -9.81
C LYS A 4 4.81 1.95 -9.06
N GLY A 5 5.72 1.06 -8.67
CA GLY A 5 7.02 1.47 -8.14
C GLY A 5 7.96 2.05 -9.20
N SER A 6 9.02 2.70 -8.76
CA SER A 6 9.99 3.36 -9.64
C SER A 6 10.67 2.38 -10.62
N ASP A 7 10.87 1.13 -10.21
CA ASP A 7 11.44 0.04 -11.02
C ASP A 7 10.60 -0.30 -12.25
N LYS A 8 9.29 -0.04 -12.23
CA LYS A 8 8.37 -0.22 -13.35
C LYS A 8 8.09 1.10 -14.07
N LEU A 9 7.82 2.16 -13.29
CA LEU A 9 7.38 3.43 -13.84
C LEU A 9 8.46 4.14 -14.66
N LEU A 10 9.70 4.17 -14.16
CA LEU A 10 10.78 4.91 -14.81
C LEU A 10 11.17 4.30 -16.15
N PRO A 11 11.39 2.97 -16.28
CA PRO A 11 11.65 2.34 -17.57
C PRO A 11 10.53 2.54 -18.59
N GLU A 12 9.27 2.43 -18.13
CA GLU A 12 8.10 2.60 -19.00
C GLU A 12 7.98 4.03 -19.57
N LEU A 13 8.34 5.05 -18.79
CA LEU A 13 8.25 6.45 -19.20
C LEU A 13 9.48 6.95 -19.97
N THR A 14 10.67 6.43 -19.66
CA THR A 14 11.93 7.02 -20.12
C THR A 14 12.88 6.05 -20.80
N GLY A 15 12.62 4.75 -20.70
CA GLY A 15 13.54 3.69 -21.15
C GLY A 15 14.79 3.54 -20.28
N LEU A 16 14.88 4.25 -19.14
CA LEU A 16 16.04 4.19 -18.23
C LEU A 16 15.83 3.16 -17.13
N ASP A 17 16.89 2.43 -16.79
CA ASP A 17 16.91 1.54 -15.62
C ASP A 17 16.94 2.36 -14.32
N SER A 18 15.97 2.12 -13.41
CA SER A 18 15.85 2.83 -12.13
C SER A 18 17.01 2.62 -11.18
N GLU A 19 17.76 1.51 -11.35
CA GLU A 19 18.85 1.11 -10.47
C GLU A 19 20.24 1.47 -10.99
N ALA A 20 20.33 1.99 -12.23
CA ALA A 20 21.60 2.27 -12.91
C ALA A 20 21.69 3.68 -13.50
N GLY A 21 22.89 4.24 -13.53
CA GLY A 21 23.25 5.44 -14.25
C GLY A 21 22.30 6.62 -14.00
N LYS A 22 21.81 7.23 -15.08
CA LYS A 22 20.90 8.40 -15.04
C LYS A 22 19.54 8.04 -14.42
N GLY A 23 19.05 6.81 -14.59
CA GLY A 23 17.79 6.40 -14.02
C GLY A 23 17.82 6.35 -12.49
N LYS A 24 18.91 5.84 -11.91
CA LYS A 24 19.12 5.88 -10.44
C LYS A 24 19.17 7.31 -9.91
N GLN A 25 19.85 8.19 -10.61
CA GLN A 25 19.89 9.62 -10.24
C GLN A 25 18.48 10.24 -10.24
N LEU A 26 17.69 10.01 -11.29
CA LEU A 26 16.31 10.51 -11.38
C LEU A 26 15.40 9.94 -10.28
N THR A 27 15.57 8.66 -9.94
CA THR A 27 14.82 8.04 -8.83
C THR A 27 15.13 8.73 -7.50
N GLU A 28 16.40 9.01 -7.22
CA GLU A 28 16.81 9.70 -6.00
C GLU A 28 16.35 11.17 -5.99
N GLU A 29 16.49 11.90 -7.10
CA GLU A 29 16.01 13.29 -7.22
C GLU A 29 14.49 13.38 -7.00
N ARG A 30 13.70 12.43 -7.59
CA ARG A 30 12.25 12.33 -7.35
C ARG A 30 11.94 12.12 -5.86
N LYS A 31 12.66 11.21 -5.20
CA LYS A 31 12.49 10.94 -3.77
C LYS A 31 12.75 12.20 -2.95
N GLN A 32 13.86 12.89 -3.19
CA GLN A 32 14.22 14.11 -2.47
C GLN A 32 13.19 15.23 -2.70
N LEU A 33 12.72 15.39 -3.95
CA LEU A 33 11.67 16.33 -4.29
C LEU A 33 10.37 16.03 -3.52
N PHE A 34 9.97 14.76 -3.50
CA PHE A 34 8.77 14.33 -2.80
C PHE A 34 8.86 14.61 -1.29
N LEU A 35 9.94 14.19 -0.65
CA LEU A 35 10.13 14.36 0.79
C LEU A 35 10.19 15.84 1.21
N ARG A 36 10.80 16.68 0.38
CA ARG A 36 10.98 18.11 0.67
C ARG A 36 9.72 18.93 0.41
N ASP A 37 9.10 18.75 -0.76
CA ASP A 37 8.11 19.69 -1.29
C ASP A 37 6.66 19.17 -1.14
N TYR A 38 6.45 17.86 -1.17
CA TYR A 38 5.11 17.29 -1.16
C TYR A 38 4.72 16.70 0.20
N LEU A 39 5.59 15.88 0.79
CA LEU A 39 5.28 15.16 2.03
C LEU A 39 4.78 16.09 3.15
N PRO A 40 5.37 17.28 3.41
CA PRO A 40 4.91 18.16 4.50
C PRO A 40 3.47 18.68 4.31
N SER A 41 2.98 18.71 3.06
CA SER A 41 1.63 19.18 2.73
C SER A 41 0.57 18.08 2.80
N LEU A 42 0.99 16.81 2.82
CA LEU A 42 0.06 15.69 2.87
C LEU A 42 -0.68 15.66 4.20
N ARG A 43 -1.93 15.21 4.14
CA ARG A 43 -2.74 14.98 5.34
C ARG A 43 -3.04 13.50 5.48
N PRO A 44 -3.21 12.99 6.72
CA PRO A 44 -3.70 11.64 6.92
C PRO A 44 -5.01 11.42 6.17
N THR A 45 -5.15 10.26 5.57
CA THR A 45 -6.43 9.86 4.97
C THR A 45 -7.49 9.75 6.05
N ASN A 46 -8.70 10.22 5.74
CA ASN A 46 -9.83 10.23 6.67
C ASN A 46 -10.10 8.84 7.24
N GLY A 47 -10.12 8.74 8.58
CA GLY A 47 -10.37 7.48 9.32
C GLY A 47 -9.22 6.47 9.31
N ALA A 48 -8.07 6.74 8.66
CA ALA A 48 -6.99 5.76 8.53
C ALA A 48 -6.46 5.30 9.91
N ARG A 49 -6.17 6.23 10.81
CA ARG A 49 -5.68 5.89 12.16
C ARG A 49 -6.72 5.11 12.96
N ASP A 50 -7.98 5.53 12.89
CA ASP A 50 -9.07 4.91 13.66
C ASP A 50 -9.36 3.50 13.16
N LEU A 51 -9.30 3.27 11.84
CA LEU A 51 -9.41 1.94 11.25
C LEU A 51 -8.26 1.02 11.69
N VAL A 52 -7.01 1.48 11.60
CA VAL A 52 -5.84 0.69 12.04
C VAL A 52 -5.95 0.36 13.53
N LYS A 53 -6.35 1.35 14.36
CA LYS A 53 -6.55 1.13 15.79
C LYS A 53 -7.64 0.09 16.05
N ARG A 54 -8.81 0.20 15.40
CA ARG A 54 -9.91 -0.76 15.53
C ARG A 54 -9.48 -2.18 15.16
N LEU A 55 -8.80 -2.36 14.03
CA LEU A 55 -8.29 -3.66 13.60
C LEU A 55 -7.34 -4.28 14.62
N ARG A 56 -6.45 -3.49 15.22
CA ARG A 56 -5.55 -3.97 16.28
C ARG A 56 -6.29 -4.32 17.55
N ASP A 57 -7.24 -3.49 17.98
CA ASP A 57 -8.05 -3.73 19.17
C ASP A 57 -8.89 -5.03 19.01
N ASP A 58 -9.30 -5.36 17.80
CA ASP A 58 -9.97 -6.62 17.43
C ASP A 58 -9.00 -7.82 17.29
N GLY A 59 -7.70 -7.62 17.53
CA GLY A 59 -6.68 -8.68 17.49
C GLY A 59 -6.10 -8.96 16.10
N SER A 60 -6.44 -8.17 15.09
CA SER A 60 -5.87 -8.31 13.74
C SER A 60 -4.42 -7.84 13.69
N ARG A 61 -3.59 -8.51 12.90
CA ARG A 61 -2.25 -8.05 12.59
C ARG A 61 -2.29 -7.12 11.40
N VAL A 62 -1.76 -5.93 11.57
CA VAL A 62 -1.65 -4.93 10.49
C VAL A 62 -0.21 -4.89 10.02
N VAL A 63 -0.01 -5.12 8.73
CA VAL A 63 1.31 -5.09 8.07
C VAL A 63 1.24 -4.12 6.89
N VAL A 64 2.17 -3.20 6.81
CA VAL A 64 2.27 -2.30 5.65
C VAL A 64 3.05 -2.99 4.54
N ALA A 65 2.44 -3.07 3.35
CA ALA A 65 3.07 -3.62 2.14
C ALA A 65 3.42 -2.49 1.17
N THR A 66 4.66 -2.03 1.19
CA THR A 66 5.16 -0.96 0.33
C THR A 66 6.51 -1.30 -0.30
N SER A 67 6.75 -0.79 -1.49
CA SER A 67 8.05 -0.77 -2.17
C SER A 67 8.80 0.56 -2.01
N SER A 68 8.35 1.44 -1.12
CA SER A 68 9.10 2.64 -0.74
C SER A 68 10.36 2.27 0.03
N SER A 69 11.37 3.14 0.01
CA SER A 69 12.54 2.97 0.87
C SER A 69 12.16 3.09 2.35
N ASP A 70 12.97 2.52 3.25
CA ASP A 70 12.72 2.58 4.69
C ASP A 70 12.58 4.01 5.21
N ASP A 71 13.36 4.94 4.66
CA ASP A 71 13.31 6.35 5.04
C ASP A 71 11.99 7.02 4.61
N GLU A 72 11.54 6.80 3.35
CA GLU A 72 10.22 7.27 2.88
C GLU A 72 9.09 6.64 3.71
N LEU A 73 9.15 5.34 3.96
CA LEU A 73 8.15 4.62 4.74
C LEU A 73 7.99 5.23 6.13
N ASN A 74 9.09 5.41 6.87
CA ASN A 74 9.04 5.97 8.22
C ASN A 74 8.46 7.37 8.25
N GLN A 75 8.78 8.21 7.27
CA GLN A 75 8.24 9.56 7.18
C GLN A 75 6.74 9.54 6.81
N LEU A 76 6.32 8.66 5.89
CA LEU A 76 4.92 8.50 5.51
C LEU A 76 4.07 7.98 6.67
N LEU A 77 4.54 7.01 7.45
CA LEU A 77 3.82 6.50 8.62
C LEU A 77 3.62 7.60 9.68
N ARG A 78 4.65 8.42 9.93
CA ARG A 78 4.53 9.58 10.84
C ARG A 78 3.53 10.61 10.29
N GLN A 79 3.61 10.92 9.00
CA GLN A 79 2.69 11.86 8.36
C GLN A 79 1.24 11.36 8.40
N ALA A 80 1.04 10.04 8.22
CA ALA A 80 -0.25 9.38 8.36
C ALA A 80 -0.70 9.23 9.83
N ARG A 81 0.18 9.52 10.81
CA ARG A 81 -0.07 9.38 12.26
C ARG A 81 -0.42 7.96 12.67
N VAL A 82 0.23 6.98 12.07
CA VAL A 82 0.03 5.55 12.36
C VAL A 82 1.33 4.84 12.75
N ASP A 83 2.44 5.55 12.84
CA ASP A 83 3.77 5.02 13.16
C ASP A 83 3.84 4.30 14.51
N ASP A 84 3.05 4.72 15.50
CA ASP A 84 2.87 4.06 16.79
C ASP A 84 1.97 2.81 16.76
N LEU A 85 1.24 2.61 15.66
CA LEU A 85 0.30 1.49 15.48
C LEU A 85 0.83 0.40 14.56
N ILE A 86 1.84 0.67 13.75
CA ILE A 86 2.40 -0.28 12.78
C ILE A 86 3.65 -0.94 13.36
N GLU A 87 3.55 -2.23 13.62
CA GLU A 87 4.67 -3.03 14.16
C GLU A 87 5.50 -3.68 13.06
N GLN A 88 4.89 -3.90 11.89
CA GLN A 88 5.53 -4.60 10.79
C GLN A 88 5.24 -3.90 9.46
N ALA A 89 6.27 -3.74 8.67
CA ALA A 89 6.19 -3.19 7.33
C ALA A 89 7.21 -3.85 6.41
N THR A 90 6.94 -3.85 5.12
CA THR A 90 7.93 -4.12 4.09
C THR A 90 8.44 -2.82 3.50
N SER A 91 9.59 -2.87 2.87
CA SER A 91 10.18 -1.77 2.10
C SER A 91 10.76 -2.29 0.79
N SER A 92 11.37 -1.42 0.01
CA SER A 92 12.03 -1.80 -1.25
C SER A 92 13.13 -2.86 -1.10
N SER A 93 13.64 -3.07 0.11
CA SER A 93 14.64 -4.11 0.41
C SER A 93 14.05 -5.51 0.61
N ASP A 94 12.74 -5.64 0.72
CA ASP A 94 12.04 -6.89 1.04
C ASP A 94 11.47 -7.64 -0.18
N GLY A 95 11.41 -7.01 -1.34
CA GLY A 95 10.90 -7.59 -2.59
C GLY A 95 11.77 -7.21 -3.78
N GLU A 96 11.92 -8.13 -4.73
CA GLU A 96 12.73 -7.88 -5.93
C GLU A 96 12.01 -6.99 -6.94
N SER A 97 10.68 -7.07 -6.96
CA SER A 97 9.81 -6.34 -7.89
C SER A 97 8.69 -5.62 -7.16
N SER A 98 8.38 -4.40 -7.64
CA SER A 98 7.22 -3.65 -7.15
C SER A 98 5.90 -4.14 -7.76
N LYS A 99 4.78 -3.67 -7.21
CA LYS A 99 3.43 -3.92 -7.76
C LYS A 99 3.36 -3.54 -9.24
N PRO A 100 2.71 -4.37 -10.09
CA PRO A 100 1.78 -5.44 -9.82
C PRO A 100 2.39 -6.83 -9.56
N ASP A 101 3.71 -6.97 -9.39
CA ASP A 101 4.27 -8.25 -8.99
C ASP A 101 3.95 -8.55 -7.52
N PRO A 102 3.79 -9.84 -7.13
CA PRO A 102 3.31 -10.22 -5.80
C PRO A 102 4.36 -10.14 -4.69
N ASP A 103 5.61 -9.87 -5.02
CA ASP A 103 6.78 -10.02 -4.15
C ASP A 103 6.62 -9.28 -2.82
N ILE A 104 6.18 -8.02 -2.88
CA ILE A 104 6.01 -7.21 -1.68
C ILE A 104 4.87 -7.70 -0.79
N ILE A 105 3.80 -8.27 -1.39
CA ILE A 105 2.68 -8.87 -0.65
C ILE A 105 3.14 -10.17 0.00
N GLN A 106 3.89 -11.00 -0.72
CA GLN A 106 4.46 -12.25 -0.16
C GLN A 106 5.44 -11.95 0.99
N ALA A 107 6.27 -10.90 0.85
CA ALA A 107 7.14 -10.44 1.92
C ALA A 107 6.34 -9.97 3.15
N ALA A 108 5.26 -9.22 2.95
CA ALA A 108 4.38 -8.78 4.02
C ALA A 108 3.70 -9.97 4.74
N LEU A 109 3.19 -10.95 3.99
CA LEU A 109 2.63 -12.18 4.55
C LEU A 109 3.66 -12.94 5.41
N LYS A 110 4.88 -13.08 4.90
CA LYS A 110 5.99 -13.73 5.62
C LYS A 110 6.35 -12.98 6.91
N LYS A 111 6.52 -11.65 6.85
CA LYS A 111 6.79 -10.82 8.03
C LYS A 111 5.66 -10.92 9.06
N GLY A 112 4.41 -10.82 8.62
CA GLY A 112 3.23 -10.93 9.46
C GLY A 112 2.96 -12.36 9.95
N LYS A 113 3.67 -13.39 9.45
CA LYS A 113 3.37 -14.80 9.67
C LYS A 113 1.89 -15.11 9.34
N LEU A 114 1.42 -14.58 8.22
CA LEU A 114 0.06 -14.69 7.74
C LEU A 114 -0.02 -15.72 6.60
N ARG A 115 -1.18 -16.40 6.50
CA ARG A 115 -1.53 -17.18 5.32
C ARG A 115 -2.34 -16.31 4.37
N PRO A 116 -2.23 -16.47 3.06
CA PRO A 116 -3.00 -15.67 2.10
C PRO A 116 -4.50 -15.67 2.37
N GLN A 117 -5.07 -16.85 2.72
CA GLN A 117 -6.50 -17.02 2.99
C GLN A 117 -6.98 -16.36 4.30
N GLY A 118 -6.05 -16.01 5.18
CA GLY A 118 -6.31 -15.29 6.44
C GLY A 118 -5.87 -13.83 6.39
N ALA A 119 -5.73 -13.26 5.20
CA ALA A 119 -5.30 -11.89 5.00
C ALA A 119 -6.20 -11.16 3.98
N VAL A 120 -6.39 -9.87 4.22
CA VAL A 120 -7.03 -8.95 3.27
C VAL A 120 -6.11 -7.78 3.03
N MET A 121 -5.94 -7.41 1.78
CA MET A 121 -5.24 -6.20 1.40
C MET A 121 -6.19 -5.01 1.35
N LEU A 122 -5.78 -3.87 1.90
CA LEU A 122 -6.39 -2.58 1.62
C LEU A 122 -5.50 -1.86 0.62
N GLY A 123 -6.06 -1.48 -0.53
CA GLY A 123 -5.32 -0.83 -1.61
C GLY A 123 -6.19 0.21 -2.34
N ASP A 124 -5.58 1.07 -3.12
CA ASP A 124 -6.26 2.16 -3.84
C ASP A 124 -5.98 2.15 -5.34
N THR A 125 -5.29 1.11 -5.83
CA THR A 125 -4.91 1.00 -7.25
C THR A 125 -5.21 -0.39 -7.82
N PRO A 126 -5.41 -0.52 -9.15
CA PRO A 126 -5.54 -1.82 -9.79
C PRO A 126 -4.26 -2.68 -9.66
N TYR A 127 -3.10 -2.05 -9.46
CA TYR A 127 -1.84 -2.77 -9.22
C TYR A 127 -1.78 -3.43 -7.85
N ASP A 128 -2.44 -2.85 -6.85
CA ASP A 128 -2.61 -3.48 -5.54
C ASP A 128 -3.47 -4.73 -5.65
N ILE A 129 -4.59 -4.61 -6.36
CA ILE A 129 -5.54 -5.70 -6.59
C ILE A 129 -4.85 -6.85 -7.33
N GLU A 130 -4.11 -6.53 -8.40
CA GLU A 130 -3.40 -7.53 -9.19
C GLU A 130 -2.29 -8.22 -8.37
N ALA A 131 -1.48 -7.46 -7.64
CA ALA A 131 -0.42 -8.01 -6.80
C ALA A 131 -0.97 -8.92 -5.69
N ALA A 132 -2.06 -8.49 -5.02
CA ALA A 132 -2.72 -9.27 -3.99
C ALA A 132 -3.33 -10.56 -4.57
N ALA A 133 -4.03 -10.48 -5.70
CA ALA A 133 -4.62 -11.65 -6.38
C ALA A 133 -3.56 -12.68 -6.77
N ARG A 134 -2.40 -12.23 -7.30
CA ARG A 134 -1.26 -13.11 -7.62
C ARG A 134 -0.65 -13.76 -6.37
N ALA A 135 -0.76 -13.10 -5.21
CA ALA A 135 -0.35 -13.65 -3.92
C ALA A 135 -1.45 -14.50 -3.23
N GLY A 136 -2.62 -14.64 -3.84
CA GLY A 136 -3.78 -15.37 -3.28
C GLY A 136 -4.51 -14.63 -2.15
N VAL A 137 -4.40 -13.29 -2.11
CA VAL A 137 -4.98 -12.41 -1.11
C VAL A 137 -6.15 -11.64 -1.72
N LEU A 138 -7.26 -11.54 -1.00
CA LEU A 138 -8.40 -10.70 -1.38
C LEU A 138 -8.07 -9.22 -1.13
N THR A 139 -8.64 -8.33 -1.95
CA THR A 139 -8.44 -6.88 -1.80
C THR A 139 -9.76 -6.17 -1.54
N ILE A 140 -9.79 -5.30 -0.53
CA ILE A 140 -10.77 -4.22 -0.38
C ILE A 140 -10.13 -2.97 -0.97
N ALA A 141 -10.79 -2.34 -1.93
CA ALA A 141 -10.28 -1.13 -2.57
C ALA A 141 -10.84 0.14 -1.90
N LEU A 142 -10.02 1.20 -1.90
CA LEU A 142 -10.36 2.50 -1.35
C LEU A 142 -10.26 3.56 -2.47
N ARG A 143 -11.33 4.35 -2.68
CA ARG A 143 -11.36 5.42 -3.70
C ARG A 143 -10.51 6.64 -3.34
N CYS A 144 -10.09 6.75 -2.08
CA CYS A 144 -9.38 7.93 -1.57
C CYS A 144 -8.00 8.19 -2.20
N GLY A 145 -7.46 7.24 -2.97
CA GLY A 145 -6.30 7.48 -3.85
C GLY A 145 -6.59 8.50 -4.96
N GLY A 146 -7.87 8.63 -5.37
CA GLY A 146 -8.35 9.71 -6.22
C GLY A 146 -8.00 9.61 -7.71
N TRP A 147 -7.32 8.54 -8.14
CA TRP A 147 -6.82 8.38 -9.51
C TRP A 147 -7.57 7.34 -10.32
N TRP A 148 -8.29 6.44 -9.66
CA TRP A 148 -8.90 5.28 -10.28
C TRP A 148 -10.39 5.24 -10.00
N ASP A 149 -11.18 4.90 -11.00
CA ASP A 149 -12.62 4.70 -10.88
C ASP A 149 -12.97 3.26 -10.49
N ASP A 150 -14.25 3.02 -10.22
CA ASP A 150 -14.75 1.70 -9.83
C ASP A 150 -14.52 0.62 -10.90
N ALA A 151 -14.47 0.99 -12.17
CA ALA A 151 -14.21 0.04 -13.25
C ALA A 151 -12.77 -0.49 -13.17
N ALA A 152 -11.80 0.38 -12.85
CA ALA A 152 -10.41 -0.01 -12.63
C ALA A 152 -10.23 -0.81 -11.33
N LEU A 153 -11.10 -0.61 -10.34
CA LEU A 153 -11.05 -1.28 -9.03
C LEU A 153 -11.97 -2.52 -8.95
N ALA A 154 -12.63 -2.92 -10.05
CA ALA A 154 -13.63 -3.99 -10.06
C ALA A 154 -13.13 -5.39 -9.68
N GLY A 155 -11.81 -5.60 -9.61
CA GLY A 155 -11.21 -6.85 -9.10
C GLY A 155 -11.19 -6.97 -7.57
N ALA A 156 -11.56 -5.91 -6.83
CA ALA A 156 -11.68 -5.93 -5.38
C ALA A 156 -12.99 -6.62 -4.94
N VAL A 157 -12.99 -7.26 -3.76
CA VAL A 157 -14.18 -7.90 -3.18
C VAL A 157 -15.17 -6.89 -2.60
N ALA A 158 -14.70 -5.68 -2.28
CA ALA A 158 -15.51 -4.54 -1.87
C ALA A 158 -14.76 -3.25 -2.18
N ILE A 159 -15.50 -2.15 -2.38
CA ILE A 159 -14.94 -0.83 -2.65
C ILE A 159 -15.59 0.17 -1.69
N TYR A 160 -14.78 0.92 -0.94
CA TYR A 160 -15.22 1.98 -0.03
C TYR A 160 -14.62 3.32 -0.43
N ASP A 161 -15.24 4.42 -0.01
CA ASP A 161 -14.76 5.75 -0.35
C ASP A 161 -13.40 6.05 0.33
N ASP A 162 -13.28 5.70 1.60
CA ASP A 162 -12.09 5.91 2.42
C ASP A 162 -12.06 4.95 3.63
N PRO A 163 -11.00 4.97 4.44
CA PRO A 163 -10.93 4.18 5.67
C PRO A 163 -12.06 4.45 6.67
N ALA A 164 -12.61 5.68 6.73
CA ALA A 164 -13.72 5.99 7.61
C ALA A 164 -15.02 5.29 7.16
N ALA A 165 -15.29 5.24 5.86
CA ALA A 165 -16.43 4.52 5.30
C ALA A 165 -16.32 3.00 5.57
N LEU A 166 -15.13 2.41 5.40
CA LEU A 166 -14.88 1.01 5.75
C LEU A 166 -15.06 0.78 7.26
N LEU A 167 -14.56 1.67 8.11
CA LEU A 167 -14.70 1.57 9.56
C LEU A 167 -16.18 1.61 9.98
N ALA A 168 -16.97 2.47 9.37
CA ALA A 168 -18.40 2.58 9.66
C ALA A 168 -19.19 1.31 9.30
N ASP A 169 -18.69 0.52 8.34
CA ASP A 169 -19.31 -0.73 7.86
C ASP A 169 -18.53 -1.99 8.29
N ILE A 170 -17.58 -1.88 9.21
CA ILE A 170 -16.57 -2.91 9.49
C ILE A 170 -17.20 -4.26 9.84
N ASP A 171 -18.28 -4.26 10.62
CA ASP A 171 -18.95 -5.48 11.10
C ASP A 171 -19.76 -6.19 9.97
N ARG A 172 -19.95 -5.55 8.81
CA ARG A 172 -20.57 -6.12 7.61
C ARG A 172 -19.62 -6.24 6.43
N SER A 173 -18.40 -5.72 6.60
CA SER A 173 -17.36 -5.76 5.57
C SER A 173 -16.77 -7.17 5.44
N PRO A 174 -16.02 -7.46 4.36
CA PRO A 174 -15.26 -8.69 4.24
C PRO A 174 -14.28 -8.95 5.40
N LEU A 175 -13.90 -7.92 6.17
CA LEU A 175 -13.05 -8.07 7.36
C LEU A 175 -13.76 -8.77 8.52
N ALA A 176 -15.10 -8.65 8.62
CA ALA A 176 -15.90 -9.28 9.69
C ALA A 176 -16.05 -10.79 9.49
N ALA A 177 -15.86 -11.28 8.28
CA ALA A 177 -16.09 -12.69 7.95
C ALA A 177 -15.08 -13.66 8.58
N GLY A 178 -14.10 -13.17 9.32
CA GLY A 178 -13.06 -13.96 9.97
C GLY A 178 -12.30 -14.77 8.93
N LEU A 179 -11.46 -14.12 8.17
CA LEU A 179 -10.63 -14.72 7.13
C LEU A 179 -9.61 -15.70 7.70
#